data_e672d299666a7069bfd70a21cda49273
#
_entry.id   e672d299666a7069bfd70a21cda49273
#
_cell.length_a   1.000
_cell.length_b   1.000
_cell.length_c   1.000
_cell.angle_alpha   90.00
_cell.angle_beta   90.00
_cell.angle_gamma   90.00
#
_symmetry.space_group_name_H-M   'P 1'
#
loop_
_entity.id
_entity.type
_entity.pdbx_description
1 polymer ?
#
loop_
_entity_poly.entity_id
_entity_poly.type
_entity_poly.pdbx_seq_one_letter_code
_entity_poly.pdbx_strand_id
1 'polypeptide(L)'
;MGKTYCYRLNEEPYKVVCAFILANAGVRVSDLPNARRKKIEAGIPHVKALKNYPAVLVARLGVSSEFRSKHIGSDVLDFIKLWFIEPLNKTGCRFVIVDAYNTPSTMAFYEQNGFTTVFSTEQQEKDYRHITSEKSLSTRLMFYDLMSMVKEYR
;
A
#
# COMPACT_ATOMS: atom_id res chain seq x y z
N MET A 1 -3.80 9.45 -12.64
CA MET A 1 -4.47 10.47 -11.85
C MET A 1 -5.24 9.80 -10.73
N GLY A 2 -5.06 10.23 -9.47
CA GLY A 2 -5.70 9.64 -8.30
C GLY A 2 -6.94 10.42 -7.86
N LYS A 3 -7.77 9.78 -7.01
CA LYS A 3 -8.90 10.44 -6.34
C LYS A 3 -8.54 10.75 -4.90
N THR A 4 -8.84 11.95 -4.45
CA THR A 4 -8.63 12.39 -3.06
C THR A 4 -9.90 12.20 -2.25
N TYR A 5 -9.74 11.63 -1.08
CA TYR A 5 -10.79 11.43 -0.08
C TYR A 5 -10.38 12.14 1.20
N CYS A 6 -11.34 12.64 1.96
CA CYS A 6 -11.09 13.21 3.27
C CYS A 6 -12.21 12.86 4.25
N TYR A 7 -11.82 12.64 5.51
CA TYR A 7 -12.74 12.55 6.64
C TYR A 7 -12.77 13.89 7.38
N ARG A 8 -13.97 14.30 7.77
CA ARG A 8 -14.24 15.54 8.48
C ARG A 8 -15.04 15.26 9.73
N LEU A 9 -15.01 16.15 10.70
CA LEU A 9 -15.91 16.05 11.84
C LEU A 9 -17.35 16.38 11.40
N ASN A 10 -18.33 15.61 11.92
CA ASN A 10 -19.73 15.87 11.63
C ASN A 10 -20.19 17.21 12.21
N GLU A 11 -19.71 17.55 13.39
CA GLU A 11 -20.06 18.79 14.11
C GLU A 11 -19.31 20.02 13.56
N GLU A 12 -18.13 19.81 12.99
CA GLU A 12 -17.29 20.85 12.39
C GLU A 12 -16.88 20.44 10.94
N PRO A 13 -17.77 20.60 9.94
CA PRO A 13 -17.51 20.09 8.56
C PRO A 13 -16.30 20.71 7.87
N TYR A 14 -15.81 21.83 8.34
CA TYR A 14 -14.60 22.47 7.80
C TYR A 14 -13.32 21.86 8.37
N LYS A 15 -13.39 21.08 9.44
CA LYS A 15 -12.24 20.48 10.11
C LYS A 15 -11.92 19.12 9.50
N VAL A 16 -10.84 19.06 8.74
CA VAL A 16 -10.34 17.84 8.13
C VAL A 16 -9.56 17.04 9.17
N VAL A 17 -9.98 15.81 9.40
CA VAL A 17 -9.34 14.86 10.32
C VAL A 17 -8.20 14.13 9.64
N CYS A 18 -8.47 13.58 8.45
CA CYS A 18 -7.45 12.96 7.62
C CYS A 18 -7.82 13.08 6.14
N ALA A 19 -6.81 12.91 5.29
CA ALA A 19 -6.99 12.85 3.85
C ALA A 19 -6.07 11.78 3.26
N PHE A 20 -6.54 11.13 2.18
CA PHE A 20 -5.75 10.15 1.44
C PHE A 20 -6.07 10.19 -0.05
N ILE A 21 -5.12 9.72 -0.85
CA ILE A 21 -5.24 9.66 -2.30
C ILE A 21 -5.10 8.21 -2.74
N LEU A 22 -6.07 7.74 -3.53
CA LEU A 22 -6.03 6.42 -4.15
C LEU A 22 -5.85 6.57 -5.66
N ALA A 23 -4.99 5.72 -6.23
CA ALA A 23 -4.76 5.64 -7.66
C ALA A 23 -4.69 4.17 -8.12
N ASN A 24 -5.10 3.93 -9.36
CA ASN A 24 -4.88 2.62 -9.98
C ASN A 24 -3.38 2.40 -10.19
N ALA A 25 -2.93 1.19 -9.89
CA ALA A 25 -1.53 0.81 -10.01
C ALA A 25 -1.38 -0.68 -10.35
N GLY A 26 -0.15 -1.15 -10.43
CA GLY A 26 0.15 -2.55 -10.60
C GLY A 26 1.52 -2.90 -10.03
N VAL A 27 1.66 -4.15 -9.61
CA VAL A 27 2.95 -4.72 -9.20
C VAL A 27 3.49 -5.52 -10.37
N ARG A 28 4.54 -5.00 -11.02
CA ARG A 28 5.21 -5.67 -12.13
C ARG A 28 6.17 -6.73 -11.59
N VAL A 29 5.74 -7.98 -11.63
CA VAL A 29 6.50 -9.09 -11.04
C VAL A 29 7.59 -9.64 -11.98
N SER A 30 7.52 -9.36 -13.28
CA SER A 30 8.55 -9.77 -14.25
C SER A 30 9.92 -9.20 -13.92
N ASP A 31 9.97 -8.02 -13.32
CA ASP A 31 11.18 -7.26 -13.09
C ASP A 31 11.71 -7.46 -11.65
N LEU A 32 11.03 -8.28 -10.86
CA LEU A 32 11.42 -8.56 -9.49
C LEU A 32 12.44 -9.72 -9.42
N PRO A 33 13.38 -9.68 -8.45
CA PRO A 33 14.20 -10.84 -8.14
C PRO A 33 13.34 -12.08 -7.82
N ASN A 34 13.77 -13.27 -8.23
CA ASN A 34 13.00 -14.52 -8.12
C ASN A 34 12.44 -14.77 -6.72
N ALA A 35 13.22 -14.52 -5.66
CA ALA A 35 12.77 -14.71 -4.28
C ALA A 35 11.61 -13.75 -3.91
N ARG A 36 11.66 -12.52 -4.40
CA ARG A 36 10.60 -11.51 -4.17
C ARG A 36 9.36 -11.82 -4.99
N ARG A 37 9.53 -12.21 -6.24
CA ARG A 37 8.46 -12.69 -7.09
C ARG A 37 7.72 -13.87 -6.44
N LYS A 38 8.42 -14.90 -5.97
CA LYS A 38 7.81 -16.03 -5.26
C LYS A 38 7.03 -15.59 -4.02
N LYS A 39 7.53 -14.59 -3.25
CA LYS A 39 6.81 -14.07 -2.08
C LYS A 39 5.49 -13.39 -2.47
N ILE A 40 5.48 -12.60 -3.52
CA ILE A 40 4.28 -11.90 -4.01
C ILE A 40 3.29 -12.88 -4.64
N GLU A 41 3.78 -13.90 -5.35
CA GLU A 41 2.97 -14.92 -5.99
C GLU A 41 2.50 -16.03 -5.02
N ALA A 42 3.02 -16.06 -3.79
CA ALA A 42 2.63 -17.04 -2.78
C ALA A 42 1.12 -16.99 -2.51
N GLY A 43 0.46 -18.15 -2.57
CA GLY A 43 -0.98 -18.26 -2.34
C GLY A 43 -1.86 -17.84 -3.52
N ILE A 44 -1.30 -17.58 -4.70
CA ILE A 44 -2.07 -17.42 -5.94
C ILE A 44 -2.35 -18.81 -6.51
N PRO A 45 -3.63 -19.27 -6.49
CA PRO A 45 -3.98 -20.53 -7.14
C PRO A 45 -3.81 -20.36 -8.65
N HIS A 46 -3.18 -21.33 -9.30
CA HIS A 46 -2.94 -21.32 -10.75
C HIS A 46 -2.24 -20.03 -11.21
N VAL A 47 -0.97 -19.87 -10.82
CA VAL A 47 -0.14 -18.75 -11.25
C VAL A 47 -0.21 -18.66 -12.78
N LYS A 48 -1.19 -17.89 -13.27
CA LYS A 48 -1.13 -17.43 -14.65
C LYS A 48 0.14 -16.60 -14.71
N ALA A 49 0.95 -16.78 -15.74
CA ALA A 49 2.19 -15.99 -15.92
C ALA A 49 1.87 -14.50 -16.16
N LEU A 50 1.19 -13.88 -15.21
CA LEU A 50 0.89 -12.47 -15.24
C LEU A 50 2.18 -11.71 -14.98
N LYS A 51 2.50 -10.81 -15.89
CA LYS A 51 3.65 -9.92 -15.74
C LYS A 51 3.37 -8.79 -14.75
N ASN A 52 2.09 -8.49 -14.54
CA ASN A 52 1.64 -7.38 -13.70
C ASN A 52 0.36 -7.76 -12.95
N TYR A 53 0.33 -7.55 -11.64
CA TYR A 53 -0.84 -7.78 -10.80
C TYR A 53 -1.52 -6.45 -10.49
N PRO A 54 -2.87 -6.34 -10.62
CA PRO A 54 -3.59 -5.12 -10.32
C PRO A 54 -3.48 -4.77 -8.84
N ALA A 55 -3.26 -3.49 -8.58
CA ALA A 55 -3.10 -2.93 -7.25
C ALA A 55 -3.78 -1.56 -7.15
N VAL A 56 -4.10 -1.16 -5.93
CA VAL A 56 -4.40 0.23 -5.60
C VAL A 56 -3.21 0.85 -4.88
N LEU A 57 -2.80 2.03 -5.35
CA LEU A 57 -1.76 2.83 -4.70
C LEU A 57 -2.41 3.81 -3.73
N VAL A 58 -2.02 3.73 -2.46
CA VAL A 58 -2.23 4.81 -1.49
C VAL A 58 -1.09 5.81 -1.71
N ALA A 59 -1.35 6.80 -2.58
CA ALA A 59 -0.32 7.74 -3.01
C ALA A 59 0.06 8.74 -1.91
N ARG A 60 -0.90 9.12 -1.08
CA ARG A 60 -0.69 9.94 0.12
C ARG A 60 -1.70 9.55 1.19
N LEU A 61 -1.26 9.58 2.43
CA LEU A 61 -2.09 9.44 3.62
C LEU A 61 -1.58 10.44 4.65
N GLY A 62 -2.43 11.33 5.11
CA GLY A 62 -2.10 12.32 6.12
C GLY A 62 -3.20 12.44 7.15
N VAL A 63 -2.81 12.49 8.43
CA VAL A 63 -3.69 12.77 9.56
C VAL A 63 -3.33 14.14 10.13
N SER A 64 -4.32 14.98 10.34
CA SER A 64 -4.14 16.31 10.95
C SER A 64 -3.43 16.19 12.30
N SER A 65 -2.54 17.12 12.60
CA SER A 65 -1.73 17.11 13.82
C SER A 65 -2.55 16.99 15.11
N GLU A 66 -3.73 17.58 15.16
CA GLU A 66 -4.65 17.50 16.29
C GLU A 66 -5.20 16.09 16.56
N PHE A 67 -5.19 15.24 15.55
CA PHE A 67 -5.75 13.88 15.59
C PHE A 67 -4.68 12.78 15.52
N ARG A 68 -3.41 13.14 15.55
CA ARG A 68 -2.31 12.15 15.59
C ARG A 68 -2.38 11.30 16.86
N SER A 69 -1.75 10.14 16.82
CA SER A 69 -1.69 9.18 17.94
C SER A 69 -3.05 8.65 18.43
N LYS A 70 -4.10 8.79 17.61
CA LYS A 70 -5.45 8.26 17.86
C LYS A 70 -5.81 7.08 16.94
N HIS A 71 -4.82 6.39 16.42
CA HIS A 71 -4.96 5.25 15.48
C HIS A 71 -5.70 5.52 14.16
N ILE A 72 -6.09 6.76 13.88
CA ILE A 72 -6.87 7.14 12.68
C ILE A 72 -6.18 6.71 11.38
N GLY A 73 -4.85 6.79 11.31
CA GLY A 73 -4.11 6.32 10.14
C GLY A 73 -4.28 4.83 9.87
N SER A 74 -4.29 4.01 10.94
CA SER A 74 -4.53 2.56 10.85
C SER A 74 -5.97 2.26 10.46
N ASP A 75 -6.93 2.97 11.08
CA ASP A 75 -8.36 2.82 10.75
C ASP A 75 -8.64 3.13 9.27
N VAL A 76 -7.97 4.15 8.72
CA VAL A 76 -8.06 4.49 7.29
C VAL A 76 -7.47 3.40 6.42
N LEU A 77 -6.32 2.82 6.79
CA LEU A 77 -5.74 1.70 6.05
C LEU A 77 -6.64 0.47 6.07
N ASP A 78 -7.25 0.17 7.21
CA ASP A 78 -8.19 -0.95 7.34
C ASP A 78 -9.47 -0.70 6.54
N PHE A 79 -10.00 0.53 6.57
CA PHE A 79 -11.10 0.93 5.70
C PHE A 79 -10.76 0.73 4.22
N ILE A 80 -9.57 1.16 3.76
CA ILE A 80 -9.14 0.99 2.36
C ILE A 80 -9.06 -0.50 2.00
N LYS A 81 -8.46 -1.33 2.85
CA LYS A 81 -8.36 -2.77 2.63
C LYS A 81 -9.75 -3.42 2.51
N LEU A 82 -10.64 -3.13 3.46
CA LEU A 82 -12.03 -3.63 3.45
C LEU A 82 -12.77 -3.18 2.20
N TRP A 83 -12.65 -1.91 1.83
CA TRP A 83 -13.30 -1.37 0.65
C TRP A 83 -12.90 -2.09 -0.64
N PHE A 84 -11.63 -2.49 -0.77
CA PHE A 84 -11.14 -3.17 -1.97
C PHE A 84 -11.40 -4.68 -2.00
N ILE A 85 -11.81 -5.30 -0.88
CA ILE A 85 -12.30 -6.70 -0.86
C ILE A 85 -13.83 -6.80 -0.89
N GLU A 86 -14.54 -5.68 -0.78
CA GLU A 86 -16.00 -5.65 -0.80
C GLU A 86 -16.54 -6.19 -2.14
N PRO A 87 -17.52 -7.12 -2.13
CA PRO A 87 -18.06 -7.74 -3.36
C PRO A 87 -18.63 -6.74 -4.38
N LEU A 88 -19.10 -5.59 -3.92
CA LEU A 88 -19.64 -4.52 -4.77
C LEU A 88 -18.57 -3.58 -5.32
N ASN A 89 -17.31 -3.73 -4.91
CA ASN A 89 -16.23 -2.94 -5.48
C ASN A 89 -16.01 -3.32 -6.95
N LYS A 90 -16.00 -2.31 -7.81
CA LYS A 90 -15.92 -2.49 -9.26
C LYS A 90 -14.51 -2.74 -9.78
N THR A 91 -13.50 -2.69 -8.91
CA THR A 91 -12.10 -2.90 -9.29
C THR A 91 -11.54 -4.12 -8.59
N GLY A 92 -11.04 -5.08 -9.37
CA GLY A 92 -10.37 -6.28 -8.84
C GLY A 92 -8.90 -5.99 -8.56
N CYS A 93 -8.57 -5.48 -7.37
CA CYS A 93 -7.19 -5.34 -6.93
C CYS A 93 -6.74 -6.53 -6.10
N ARG A 94 -5.51 -7.00 -6.33
CA ARG A 94 -4.86 -8.01 -5.50
C ARG A 94 -4.13 -7.38 -4.33
N PHE A 95 -3.50 -6.23 -4.56
CA PHE A 95 -2.62 -5.60 -3.61
C PHE A 95 -3.03 -4.17 -3.30
N VAL A 96 -2.79 -3.74 -2.05
CA VAL A 96 -2.65 -2.33 -1.69
C VAL A 96 -1.15 -2.04 -1.65
N ILE A 97 -0.70 -1.01 -2.34
CA ILE A 97 0.71 -0.60 -2.36
C ILE A 97 0.86 0.83 -1.86
N VAL A 98 2.02 1.11 -1.28
CA VAL A 98 2.39 2.44 -0.80
C VAL A 98 3.85 2.72 -1.12
N ASP A 99 4.16 3.97 -1.41
CA ASP A 99 5.52 4.51 -1.39
C ASP A 99 5.75 5.17 -0.03
N ALA A 100 6.16 4.35 0.95
CA ALA A 100 6.37 4.79 2.32
C ALA A 100 7.64 5.63 2.43
N TYR A 101 7.58 6.78 3.12
CA TYR A 101 8.83 7.51 3.45
C TYR A 101 9.79 6.58 4.18
N ASN A 102 11.05 6.59 3.75
CA ASN A 102 12.11 5.73 4.29
C ASN A 102 12.64 6.25 5.63
N THR A 103 11.72 6.42 6.59
CA THR A 103 12.02 6.77 7.97
C THR A 103 11.59 5.64 8.90
N PRO A 104 12.29 5.40 10.02
CA PRO A 104 11.95 4.30 10.93
C PRO A 104 10.49 4.34 11.40
N SER A 105 9.97 5.52 11.70
CA SER A 105 8.59 5.69 12.18
C SER A 105 7.55 5.37 11.11
N THR A 106 7.77 5.80 9.87
CA THR A 106 6.83 5.54 8.76
C THR A 106 6.89 4.07 8.35
N MET A 107 8.08 3.49 8.28
CA MET A 107 8.23 2.07 7.99
C MET A 107 7.53 1.20 9.05
N ALA A 108 7.78 1.46 10.33
CA ALA A 108 7.12 0.76 11.44
C ALA A 108 5.60 0.91 11.41
N PHE A 109 5.07 2.10 11.07
CA PHE A 109 3.63 2.32 10.92
C PHE A 109 3.02 1.38 9.88
N TYR A 110 3.61 1.29 8.69
CA TYR A 110 3.08 0.41 7.65
C TYR A 110 3.28 -1.08 7.99
N GLU A 111 4.41 -1.45 8.60
CA GLU A 111 4.66 -2.84 9.05
C GLU A 111 3.64 -3.28 10.11
N GLN A 112 3.32 -2.44 11.08
CA GLN A 112 2.28 -2.70 12.09
C GLN A 112 0.88 -2.86 11.46
N ASN A 113 0.65 -2.24 10.30
CA ASN A 113 -0.56 -2.39 9.52
C ASN A 113 -0.49 -3.55 8.48
N GLY A 114 0.49 -4.46 8.62
CA GLY A 114 0.61 -5.67 7.82
C GLY A 114 1.25 -5.48 6.44
N PHE A 115 1.79 -4.31 6.14
CA PHE A 115 2.54 -4.09 4.91
C PHE A 115 3.95 -4.67 5.01
N THR A 116 4.47 -5.12 3.89
CA THR A 116 5.86 -5.59 3.79
C THR A 116 6.55 -4.93 2.60
N THR A 117 7.87 -4.73 2.70
CA THR A 117 8.64 -4.19 1.58
C THR A 117 8.61 -5.13 0.38
N VAL A 118 8.46 -4.57 -0.82
CA VAL A 118 8.55 -5.33 -2.07
C VAL A 118 9.97 -5.86 -2.26
N PHE A 119 10.98 -5.06 -1.92
CA PHE A 119 12.39 -5.40 -2.07
C PHE A 119 13.06 -5.67 -0.73
N SER A 120 13.99 -6.63 -0.68
CA SER A 120 14.74 -6.95 0.54
C SER A 120 15.74 -5.87 0.93
N THR A 121 16.33 -5.20 -0.07
CA THR A 121 17.32 -4.14 0.13
C THR A 121 17.00 -2.90 -0.69
N GLU A 122 17.52 -1.76 -0.29
CA GLU A 122 17.40 -0.53 -1.07
C GLU A 122 18.08 -0.65 -2.44
N GLN A 123 19.18 -1.39 -2.53
CA GLN A 123 19.87 -1.57 -3.80
C GLN A 123 19.01 -2.29 -4.82
N GLN A 124 18.30 -3.36 -4.44
CA GLN A 124 17.37 -4.05 -5.33
C GLN A 124 16.26 -3.11 -5.83
N GLU A 125 15.78 -2.22 -4.95
CA GLU A 125 14.75 -1.25 -5.30
C GLU A 125 15.29 -0.14 -6.21
N LYS A 126 16.52 0.32 -6.00
CA LYS A 126 17.22 1.24 -6.89
C LYS A 126 17.39 0.67 -8.29
N ASP A 127 17.84 -0.59 -8.38
CA ASP A 127 18.02 -1.29 -9.65
C ASP A 127 16.68 -1.39 -10.41
N TYR A 128 15.62 -1.76 -9.71
CA TYR A 128 14.26 -1.83 -10.28
C TYR A 128 13.74 -0.47 -10.76
N ARG A 129 14.02 0.60 -10.02
CA ARG A 129 13.60 1.97 -10.36
C ARG A 129 14.57 2.68 -11.30
N HIS A 130 15.67 2.04 -11.71
CA HIS A 130 16.75 2.63 -12.53
C HIS A 130 17.36 3.88 -11.89
N ILE A 131 17.52 3.86 -10.55
CA ILE A 131 18.12 4.95 -9.78
C ILE A 131 19.61 4.66 -9.58
N THR A 132 20.46 5.52 -10.13
CA THR A 132 21.94 5.40 -10.05
C THR A 132 22.55 6.15 -8.87
N SER A 133 21.75 6.93 -8.13
CA SER A 133 22.24 7.69 -6.99
C SER A 133 22.72 6.80 -5.84
N GLU A 134 23.85 7.13 -5.23
CA GLU A 134 24.37 6.47 -4.03
C GLU A 134 23.59 6.81 -2.76
N LYS A 135 22.83 7.92 -2.76
CA LYS A 135 22.04 8.35 -1.61
C LYS A 135 20.95 7.32 -1.30
N SER A 136 20.61 7.18 -0.02
CA SER A 136 19.46 6.37 0.41
C SER A 136 18.16 6.79 -0.29
N LEU A 137 17.28 5.83 -0.54
CA LEU A 137 15.98 6.11 -1.12
C LEU A 137 15.15 6.96 -0.15
N SER A 138 14.47 7.97 -0.68
CA SER A 138 13.53 8.78 0.10
C SER A 138 12.26 8.01 0.47
N THR A 139 11.90 7.02 -0.33
CA THR A 139 10.73 6.15 -0.11
C THR A 139 11.06 4.70 -0.40
N ARG A 140 10.31 3.79 0.20
CA ARG A 140 10.35 2.35 -0.02
C ARG A 140 8.99 1.85 -0.50
N LEU A 141 8.98 1.03 -1.53
CA LEU A 141 7.77 0.40 -2.02
C LEU A 141 7.36 -0.74 -1.07
N MET A 142 6.15 -0.64 -0.53
CA MET A 142 5.57 -1.66 0.35
C MET A 142 4.23 -2.13 -0.21
N PHE A 143 3.82 -3.34 0.13
CA PHE A 143 2.56 -3.93 -0.30
C PHE A 143 1.85 -4.67 0.82
N TYR A 144 0.53 -4.73 0.71
CA TYR A 144 -0.36 -5.58 1.49
C TYR A 144 -1.13 -6.50 0.54
N ASP A 145 -1.20 -7.80 0.85
CA ASP A 145 -1.96 -8.77 0.06
C ASP A 145 -3.40 -8.87 0.57
N LEU A 146 -4.35 -8.35 -0.19
CA LEU A 146 -5.76 -8.34 0.18
C LEU A 146 -6.35 -9.74 0.38
N MET A 147 -5.76 -10.79 -0.23
CA MET A 147 -6.22 -12.15 -0.01
C MET A 147 -5.95 -12.69 1.39
N SER A 148 -5.06 -12.05 2.17
CA SER A 148 -4.89 -12.41 3.59
C SER A 148 -6.17 -12.13 4.38
N MET A 149 -6.85 -11.03 4.12
CA MET A 149 -8.13 -10.71 4.76
C MET A 149 -9.26 -11.64 4.31
N VAL A 150 -9.33 -11.97 3.01
CA VAL A 150 -10.40 -12.85 2.49
C VAL A 150 -10.35 -14.24 3.13
N LYS A 151 -9.16 -14.72 3.54
CA LYS A 151 -8.99 -15.99 4.22
C LYS A 151 -9.48 -15.97 5.67
N GLU A 152 -9.42 -14.82 6.34
CA GLU A 152 -9.89 -14.64 7.71
C GLU A 152 -11.42 -14.53 7.80
N TYR A 153 -12.08 -14.11 6.71
CA TYR A 153 -13.56 -13.95 6.65
C TYR A 153 -14.29 -15.18 6.06
N ARG A 154 -13.57 -16.26 5.73
CA ARG A 154 -14.14 -17.55 5.29
C ARG A 154 -14.01 -18.61 6.37
#